data_1e8cdb88393e517ba20e2f8e9a7b0a9f
#
_entry.id   1e8cdb88393e517ba20e2f8e9a7b0a9f
#
_cell.length_a   1.000
_cell.length_b   1.000
_cell.length_c   1.000
_cell.angle_alpha   90.00
_cell.angle_beta   90.00
_cell.angle_gamma   90.00
#
_symmetry.space_group_name_H-M   'P 1'
#
loop_
_entity.id
_entity.type
_entity.pdbx_description
1 polymer ?
#
loop_
_entity_poly.entity_id
_entity_poly.type
_entity_poly.pdbx_seq_one_letter_code
_entity_poly.pdbx_strand_id
1 'polypeptide(L)'
;MPVQDFMSKDLITVDEDASIIKASKLMKQNRVRHLPVLRKGRLLGIVSDLDLKEATPSKATTLDIHEMYYLLDRVTVKSLMPKHLYTIAPGETVEKAAAVMLHRNISSLPVVDPHGGLQGIITKGDIFRAFVSISGITQAPLAMGLELEDRPGTVKAVTDRIRAHGGRIASILTGYGGAPESFIRVYIRAREVQDEEALRKDLAGQIRILYYIHEKLD
;
A
#
# COMPACT_ATOMS: atom_id res chain seq x y z
N MET A 1 -3.88 10.71 4.52
CA MET A 1 -3.39 10.99 3.13
C MET A 1 -4.52 10.66 2.15
N PRO A 2 -4.98 11.59 1.29
CA PRO A 2 -6.07 11.28 0.36
C PRO A 2 -5.62 10.30 -0.73
N VAL A 3 -6.53 9.39 -1.11
CA VAL A 3 -6.29 8.36 -2.14
C VAL A 3 -5.86 8.96 -3.47
N GLN A 4 -6.46 10.08 -3.86
CA GLN A 4 -6.19 10.77 -5.14
C GLN A 4 -4.73 11.20 -5.34
N ASP A 5 -3.94 11.33 -4.25
CA ASP A 5 -2.53 11.73 -4.31
C ASP A 5 -1.61 10.55 -4.59
N PHE A 6 -2.10 9.31 -4.38
CA PHE A 6 -1.32 8.08 -4.50
C PHE A 6 -1.84 7.11 -5.55
N MET A 7 -3.09 7.28 -6.00
CA MET A 7 -3.68 6.43 -7.04
C MET A 7 -3.01 6.62 -8.40
N SER A 8 -3.02 5.58 -9.22
CA SER A 8 -2.69 5.68 -10.63
C SER A 8 -3.87 6.27 -11.40
N LYS A 9 -3.63 7.32 -12.18
CA LYS A 9 -4.62 8.02 -13.02
C LYS A 9 -4.58 7.56 -14.47
N ASP A 10 -3.42 7.06 -14.92
CA ASP A 10 -3.25 6.47 -16.25
C ASP A 10 -3.87 5.08 -16.27
N LEU A 11 -5.15 5.02 -16.59
CA LEU A 11 -5.94 3.82 -16.48
C LEU A 11 -5.84 2.97 -17.75
N ILE A 12 -5.37 1.75 -17.58
CA ILE A 12 -5.51 0.69 -18.57
C ILE A 12 -6.76 -0.10 -18.22
N THR A 13 -7.76 -0.04 -19.09
CA THR A 13 -9.06 -0.69 -18.91
C THR A 13 -9.29 -1.79 -19.95
N VAL A 14 -10.25 -2.63 -19.71
CA VAL A 14 -10.66 -3.69 -20.64
C VAL A 14 -12.19 -3.75 -20.74
N ASP A 15 -12.71 -4.08 -21.92
CA ASP A 15 -14.14 -4.32 -22.11
C ASP A 15 -14.54 -5.69 -21.51
N GLU A 16 -15.78 -5.79 -21.01
CA GLU A 16 -16.30 -7.00 -20.36
C GLU A 16 -16.29 -8.23 -21.28
N ASP A 17 -16.47 -8.02 -22.59
CA ASP A 17 -16.53 -9.08 -23.60
C ASP A 17 -15.14 -9.41 -24.19
N ALA A 18 -14.09 -8.72 -23.75
CA ALA A 18 -12.72 -9.02 -24.19
C ALA A 18 -12.30 -10.41 -23.69
N SER A 19 -11.50 -11.12 -24.52
CA SER A 19 -10.96 -12.43 -24.13
C SER A 19 -9.90 -12.30 -23.04
N ILE A 20 -9.71 -13.35 -22.24
CA ILE A 20 -8.66 -13.40 -21.22
C ILE A 20 -7.26 -13.28 -21.82
N ILE A 21 -7.06 -13.73 -23.07
CA ILE A 21 -5.81 -13.56 -23.80
C ILE A 21 -5.52 -12.08 -24.03
N LYS A 22 -6.52 -11.31 -24.49
CA LYS A 22 -6.42 -9.86 -24.67
C LYS A 22 -6.11 -9.15 -23.36
N ALA A 23 -6.81 -9.51 -22.26
CA ALA A 23 -6.58 -8.95 -20.94
C ALA A 23 -5.14 -9.24 -20.46
N SER A 24 -4.67 -10.48 -20.58
CA SER A 24 -3.31 -10.88 -20.22
C SER A 24 -2.25 -10.11 -21.01
N LYS A 25 -2.48 -9.91 -22.33
CA LYS A 25 -1.58 -9.12 -23.18
C LYS A 25 -1.52 -7.66 -22.73
N LEU A 26 -2.67 -7.04 -22.43
CA LEU A 26 -2.75 -5.67 -21.90
C LEU A 26 -1.98 -5.52 -20.59
N MET A 27 -2.17 -6.45 -19.64
CA MET A 27 -1.43 -6.44 -18.37
C MET A 27 0.08 -6.49 -18.57
N LYS A 28 0.56 -7.40 -19.44
CA LYS A 28 1.99 -7.56 -19.72
C LYS A 28 2.58 -6.33 -20.41
N GLN A 29 1.93 -5.81 -21.44
CA GLN A 29 2.40 -4.67 -22.22
C GLN A 29 2.51 -3.39 -21.38
N ASN A 30 1.55 -3.18 -20.47
CA ASN A 30 1.49 -2.00 -19.62
C ASN A 30 2.10 -2.22 -18.23
N ARG A 31 2.61 -3.43 -17.94
CA ARG A 31 3.19 -3.80 -16.63
C ARG A 31 2.23 -3.57 -15.46
N VAL A 32 0.95 -3.81 -15.68
CA VAL A 32 -0.10 -3.73 -14.66
C VAL A 32 -0.62 -5.12 -14.31
N ARG A 33 -1.14 -5.27 -13.09
CA ARG A 33 -1.68 -6.55 -12.58
C ARG A 33 -3.19 -6.52 -12.39
N HIS A 34 -3.83 -5.39 -12.64
CA HIS A 34 -5.26 -5.20 -12.47
C HIS A 34 -5.78 -4.36 -13.61
N LEU A 35 -6.91 -4.76 -14.16
CA LEU A 35 -7.62 -4.01 -15.19
C LEU A 35 -9.03 -3.73 -14.71
N PRO A 36 -9.42 -2.46 -14.54
CA PRO A 36 -10.83 -2.11 -14.44
C PRO A 36 -11.57 -2.56 -15.69
N VAL A 37 -12.71 -3.22 -15.49
CA VAL A 37 -13.54 -3.76 -16.56
C VAL A 37 -14.69 -2.81 -16.81
N LEU A 38 -14.85 -2.38 -18.05
CA LEU A 38 -15.87 -1.44 -18.45
C LEU A 38 -16.95 -2.11 -19.30
N ARG A 39 -18.19 -1.62 -19.12
CA ARG A 39 -19.31 -1.86 -20.04
C ARG A 39 -19.82 -0.50 -20.51
N LYS A 40 -19.72 -0.21 -21.81
CA LYS A 40 -20.18 1.07 -22.41
C LYS A 40 -19.66 2.29 -21.62
N GLY A 41 -18.37 2.27 -21.24
CA GLY A 41 -17.71 3.35 -20.50
C GLY A 41 -17.99 3.39 -18.99
N ARG A 42 -18.83 2.52 -18.44
CA ARG A 42 -19.12 2.44 -17.00
C ARG A 42 -18.33 1.31 -16.35
N LEU A 43 -17.82 1.55 -15.16
CA LEU A 43 -17.12 0.53 -14.38
C LEU A 43 -18.10 -0.61 -14.00
N LEU A 44 -17.77 -1.82 -14.42
CA LEU A 44 -18.53 -3.03 -14.11
C LEU A 44 -17.84 -3.87 -13.04
N GLY A 45 -16.52 -3.94 -13.07
CA GLY A 45 -15.74 -4.80 -12.19
C GLY A 45 -14.24 -4.54 -12.32
N ILE A 46 -13.48 -5.45 -11.78
CA ILE A 46 -12.02 -5.49 -11.90
C ILE A 46 -11.58 -6.92 -12.10
N VAL A 47 -10.54 -7.14 -12.88
CA VAL A 47 -9.89 -8.44 -13.05
C VAL A 47 -8.41 -8.32 -12.73
N SER A 48 -7.85 -9.32 -12.05
CA SER A 48 -6.43 -9.37 -11.69
C SER A 48 -5.67 -10.40 -12.52
N ASP A 49 -4.33 -10.33 -12.49
CA ASP A 49 -3.46 -11.33 -13.10
C ASP A 49 -3.62 -12.73 -12.47
N LEU A 50 -4.07 -12.79 -11.21
CA LEU A 50 -4.37 -14.05 -10.53
C LEU A 50 -5.65 -14.67 -11.10
N ASP A 51 -6.72 -13.89 -11.27
CA ASP A 51 -7.97 -14.37 -11.86
C ASP A 51 -7.73 -14.98 -13.25
N LEU A 52 -6.88 -14.31 -14.08
CA LEU A 52 -6.53 -14.82 -15.41
C LEU A 52 -5.71 -16.11 -15.34
N LYS A 53 -4.79 -16.23 -14.36
CA LYS A 53 -3.97 -17.44 -14.17
C LYS A 53 -4.82 -18.64 -13.71
N GLU A 54 -5.75 -18.42 -12.79
CA GLU A 54 -6.63 -19.46 -12.27
C GLU A 54 -7.54 -20.03 -13.36
N ALA A 55 -7.94 -19.18 -14.33
CA ALA A 55 -8.74 -19.61 -15.48
C ALA A 55 -7.92 -20.31 -16.58
N THR A 56 -6.60 -20.29 -16.48
CA THR A 56 -5.71 -20.89 -17.48
C THR A 56 -5.37 -22.32 -17.05
N PRO A 57 -5.56 -23.35 -17.93
CA PRO A 57 -5.18 -24.73 -17.64
C PRO A 57 -3.71 -24.83 -17.20
N SER A 58 -3.40 -25.75 -16.30
CA SER A 58 -2.03 -26.00 -15.87
C SER A 58 -1.18 -26.53 -17.04
N LYS A 59 0.15 -26.38 -16.96
CA LYS A 59 1.10 -26.95 -17.94
C LYS A 59 1.03 -28.50 -18.03
N ALA A 60 0.32 -29.15 -17.13
CA ALA A 60 0.11 -30.60 -17.12
C ALA A 60 -1.09 -31.05 -18.01
N THR A 61 -1.75 -30.12 -18.71
CA THR A 61 -2.82 -30.49 -19.64
C THR A 61 -2.25 -31.24 -20.83
N THR A 62 -3.03 -32.19 -21.37
CA THR A 62 -2.73 -32.94 -22.60
C THR A 62 -3.19 -32.20 -23.87
N LEU A 63 -3.82 -31.03 -23.73
CA LEU A 63 -4.27 -30.23 -24.87
C LEU A 63 -3.11 -29.66 -25.66
N ASP A 64 -3.24 -29.67 -26.99
CA ASP A 64 -2.32 -28.97 -27.86
C ASP A 64 -2.37 -27.45 -27.61
N ILE A 65 -1.25 -26.77 -27.83
CA ILE A 65 -1.10 -25.34 -27.56
C ILE A 65 -2.11 -24.50 -28.37
N HIS A 66 -2.40 -24.89 -29.61
CA HIS A 66 -3.38 -24.21 -30.47
C HIS A 66 -4.81 -24.39 -29.97
N GLU A 67 -5.14 -25.60 -29.53
CA GLU A 67 -6.45 -25.92 -28.96
C GLU A 67 -6.67 -25.15 -27.66
N MET A 68 -5.66 -25.07 -26.80
CA MET A 68 -5.69 -24.27 -25.58
C MET A 68 -5.93 -22.79 -25.87
N TYR A 69 -5.20 -22.20 -26.83
CA TYR A 69 -5.42 -20.80 -27.22
C TYR A 69 -6.81 -20.55 -27.76
N TYR A 70 -7.34 -21.46 -28.58
CA TYR A 70 -8.69 -21.36 -29.11
C TYR A 70 -9.76 -21.37 -28.01
N LEU A 71 -9.61 -22.22 -26.99
CA LEU A 71 -10.53 -22.28 -25.86
C LEU A 71 -10.42 -21.02 -24.99
N LEU A 72 -9.21 -20.57 -24.68
CA LEU A 72 -8.98 -19.38 -23.85
C LEU A 72 -9.45 -18.06 -24.51
N ASP A 73 -9.42 -17.99 -25.85
CA ASP A 73 -9.92 -16.82 -26.57
C ASP A 73 -11.44 -16.67 -26.51
N ARG A 74 -12.18 -17.73 -26.17
CA ARG A 74 -13.62 -17.73 -25.95
C ARG A 74 -14.03 -17.38 -24.52
N VAL A 75 -13.11 -17.46 -23.57
CA VAL A 75 -13.37 -17.08 -22.18
C VAL A 75 -13.31 -15.57 -22.07
N THR A 76 -14.38 -14.94 -21.66
CA THR A 76 -14.46 -13.49 -21.51
C THR A 76 -14.05 -13.04 -20.11
N VAL A 77 -13.52 -11.82 -20.00
CA VAL A 77 -13.17 -11.19 -18.72
C VAL A 77 -14.35 -11.16 -17.77
N LYS A 78 -15.57 -10.93 -18.27
CA LYS A 78 -16.81 -10.92 -17.50
C LYS A 78 -17.05 -12.21 -16.72
N SER A 79 -16.68 -13.35 -17.26
CA SER A 79 -16.88 -14.65 -16.60
C SER A 79 -15.96 -14.88 -15.41
N LEU A 80 -14.86 -14.10 -15.30
CA LEU A 80 -13.84 -14.23 -14.26
C LEU A 80 -13.93 -13.15 -13.18
N MET A 81 -14.64 -12.06 -13.44
CA MET A 81 -14.74 -10.98 -12.48
C MET A 81 -15.34 -11.45 -11.15
N PRO A 82 -14.77 -11.00 -10.01
CA PRO A 82 -15.41 -11.19 -8.72
C PRO A 82 -16.86 -10.65 -8.71
N LYS A 83 -17.76 -11.34 -8.01
CA LYS A 83 -19.17 -10.94 -7.91
C LYS A 83 -19.39 -9.61 -7.21
N HIS A 84 -18.47 -9.22 -6.36
CA HIS A 84 -18.56 -7.98 -5.58
C HIS A 84 -17.44 -7.04 -5.96
N LEU A 85 -17.81 -5.87 -6.44
CA LEU A 85 -16.90 -4.76 -6.72
C LEU A 85 -16.82 -3.86 -5.48
N TYR A 86 -15.62 -3.72 -4.93
CA TYR A 86 -15.31 -2.73 -3.89
C TYR A 86 -14.61 -1.54 -4.55
N THR A 87 -15.05 -0.35 -4.20
CA THR A 87 -14.51 0.92 -4.72
C THR A 87 -14.21 1.86 -3.56
N ILE A 88 -13.50 2.95 -3.85
CA ILE A 88 -13.21 3.99 -2.88
C ILE A 88 -13.32 5.36 -3.55
N ALA A 89 -13.69 6.40 -2.77
CA ALA A 89 -13.72 7.76 -3.28
C ALA A 89 -12.34 8.42 -3.28
N PRO A 90 -12.05 9.37 -4.20
CA PRO A 90 -10.73 10.03 -4.30
C PRO A 90 -10.32 10.77 -3.01
N GLY A 91 -11.28 11.35 -2.30
CA GLY A 91 -11.05 12.08 -1.04
C GLY A 91 -10.91 11.21 0.20
N GLU A 92 -11.16 9.91 0.11
CA GLU A 92 -10.95 8.98 1.22
C GLU A 92 -9.47 8.79 1.51
N THR A 93 -9.14 8.21 2.69
CA THR A 93 -7.75 8.06 3.10
C THR A 93 -7.12 6.78 2.59
N VAL A 94 -5.80 6.81 2.37
CA VAL A 94 -4.99 5.64 2.02
C VAL A 94 -5.09 4.57 3.11
N GLU A 95 -5.18 4.96 4.37
CA GLU A 95 -5.37 4.08 5.52
C GLU A 95 -6.70 3.32 5.43
N LYS A 96 -7.78 3.99 5.01
CA LYS A 96 -9.07 3.35 4.76
C LYS A 96 -8.99 2.38 3.59
N ALA A 97 -8.31 2.77 2.50
CA ALA A 97 -8.06 1.86 1.38
C ALA A 97 -7.32 0.60 1.82
N ALA A 98 -6.26 0.75 2.63
CA ALA A 98 -5.51 -0.37 3.20
C ALA A 98 -6.39 -1.28 4.06
N ALA A 99 -7.20 -0.72 4.94
CA ALA A 99 -8.12 -1.46 5.80
C ALA A 99 -9.14 -2.27 4.97
N VAL A 100 -9.74 -1.66 3.94
CA VAL A 100 -10.66 -2.36 3.02
C VAL A 100 -9.96 -3.51 2.31
N MET A 101 -8.73 -3.28 1.77
CA MET A 101 -7.96 -4.31 1.09
C MET A 101 -7.64 -5.49 2.01
N LEU A 102 -7.29 -5.24 3.27
CA LEU A 102 -7.02 -6.27 4.27
C LEU A 102 -8.28 -7.06 4.62
N HIS A 103 -9.36 -6.38 4.99
CA HIS A 103 -10.61 -7.03 5.41
C HIS A 103 -11.29 -7.83 4.30
N ARG A 104 -11.15 -7.40 3.03
CA ARG A 104 -11.76 -8.05 1.87
C ARG A 104 -10.80 -8.99 1.15
N ASN A 105 -9.56 -9.10 1.61
CA ASN A 105 -8.49 -9.89 1.00
C ASN A 105 -8.31 -9.56 -0.50
N ILE A 106 -8.35 -8.28 -0.86
CA ILE A 106 -8.16 -7.79 -2.23
C ILE A 106 -6.89 -6.96 -2.32
N SER A 107 -6.36 -6.78 -3.54
CA SER A 107 -5.07 -6.11 -3.76
C SER A 107 -5.18 -4.76 -4.48
N SER A 108 -6.40 -4.35 -4.83
CA SER A 108 -6.65 -3.07 -5.50
C SER A 108 -8.09 -2.61 -5.29
N LEU A 109 -8.31 -1.31 -5.44
CA LEU A 109 -9.62 -0.67 -5.43
C LEU A 109 -9.69 0.32 -6.60
N PRO A 110 -10.68 0.21 -7.48
CA PRO A 110 -11.03 1.31 -8.38
C PRO A 110 -11.45 2.53 -7.58
N VAL A 111 -10.96 3.68 -8.00
CA VAL A 111 -11.30 4.97 -7.39
C VAL A 111 -12.39 5.62 -8.24
N VAL A 112 -13.55 5.89 -7.63
CA VAL A 112 -14.72 6.39 -8.34
C VAL A 112 -15.23 7.69 -7.71
N ASP A 113 -15.70 8.59 -8.55
CA ASP A 113 -16.37 9.81 -8.12
C ASP A 113 -17.80 9.53 -7.62
N PRO A 114 -18.49 10.53 -7.04
CA PRO A 114 -19.87 10.37 -6.57
C PRO A 114 -20.90 10.01 -7.67
N HIS A 115 -20.55 10.22 -8.94
CA HIS A 115 -21.39 9.87 -10.09
C HIS A 115 -21.09 8.48 -10.67
N GLY A 116 -20.15 7.75 -10.05
CA GLY A 116 -19.70 6.42 -10.48
C GLY A 116 -18.66 6.45 -11.61
N GLY A 117 -18.12 7.63 -11.93
CA GLY A 117 -17.03 7.79 -12.91
C GLY A 117 -15.71 7.27 -12.38
N LEU A 118 -15.05 6.40 -13.14
CA LEU A 118 -13.74 5.86 -12.80
C LEU A 118 -12.66 6.94 -12.92
N GLN A 119 -12.00 7.28 -11.81
CA GLN A 119 -10.98 8.32 -11.69
C GLN A 119 -9.56 7.78 -11.61
N GLY A 120 -9.41 6.56 -11.13
CA GLY A 120 -8.10 5.96 -10.87
C GLY A 120 -8.20 4.54 -10.36
N ILE A 121 -7.06 3.97 -10.01
CA ILE A 121 -6.93 2.72 -9.28
C ILE A 121 -5.88 2.90 -8.19
N ILE A 122 -6.17 2.40 -6.98
CA ILE A 122 -5.19 2.29 -5.90
C ILE A 122 -4.92 0.83 -5.59
N THR A 123 -3.66 0.46 -5.44
CA THR A 123 -3.21 -0.91 -5.22
C THR A 123 -2.42 -1.04 -3.90
N LYS A 124 -2.16 -2.27 -3.45
CA LYS A 124 -1.24 -2.53 -2.32
C LYS A 124 0.13 -1.87 -2.53
N GLY A 125 0.64 -1.84 -3.77
CA GLY A 125 1.90 -1.15 -4.09
C GLY A 125 1.85 0.35 -3.84
N ASP A 126 0.71 1.00 -4.11
CA ASP A 126 0.50 2.42 -3.84
C ASP A 126 0.44 2.68 -2.33
N ILE A 127 -0.21 1.78 -1.56
CA ILE A 127 -0.23 1.83 -0.10
C ILE A 127 1.20 1.76 0.46
N PHE A 128 2.03 0.83 -0.05
CA PHE A 128 3.44 0.75 0.37
C PHE A 128 4.23 2.01 0.02
N ARG A 129 4.04 2.59 -1.18
CA ARG A 129 4.68 3.87 -1.54
C ARG A 129 4.26 5.00 -0.59
N ALA A 130 2.98 5.09 -0.27
CA ALA A 130 2.47 6.05 0.69
C ALA A 130 3.11 5.86 2.07
N PHE A 131 3.19 4.62 2.56
CA PHE A 131 3.85 4.31 3.84
C PHE A 131 5.34 4.70 3.83
N VAL A 132 6.08 4.35 2.79
CA VAL A 132 7.50 4.73 2.64
C VAL A 132 7.66 6.24 2.65
N SER A 133 6.76 6.98 1.97
CA SER A 133 6.85 8.44 1.89
C SER A 133 6.69 9.13 3.25
N ILE A 134 5.82 8.60 4.14
CA ILE A 134 5.58 9.18 5.48
C ILE A 134 6.53 8.63 6.55
N SER A 135 7.15 7.48 6.29
CA SER A 135 8.06 6.85 7.26
C SER A 135 9.34 7.66 7.48
N GLY A 136 9.69 8.55 6.55
CA GLY A 136 10.91 9.35 6.61
C GLY A 136 12.20 8.60 6.30
N ILE A 137 12.11 7.34 5.83
CA ILE A 137 13.28 6.49 5.59
C ILE A 137 14.24 7.06 4.55
N THR A 138 13.72 7.80 3.56
CA THR A 138 14.52 8.45 2.51
C THR A 138 15.14 9.78 2.96
N GLN A 139 14.67 10.37 4.09
CA GLN A 139 15.08 11.69 4.55
C GLN A 139 15.95 11.65 5.80
N ALA A 140 15.83 10.60 6.62
CA ALA A 140 16.46 10.54 7.92
C ALA A 140 17.01 9.15 8.24
N PRO A 141 18.34 9.00 8.36
CA PRO A 141 18.97 7.70 8.56
C PRO A 141 18.82 7.16 9.98
N LEU A 142 18.75 8.03 11.00
CA LEU A 142 18.60 7.58 12.37
C LEU A 142 17.15 7.18 12.65
N ALA A 143 16.96 5.91 12.98
CA ALA A 143 15.67 5.34 13.34
C ALA A 143 15.68 4.85 14.78
N MET A 144 14.65 5.20 15.54
CA MET A 144 14.49 4.78 16.92
C MET A 144 13.05 4.34 17.19
N GLY A 145 12.91 3.21 17.87
CA GLY A 145 11.66 2.71 18.43
C GLY A 145 11.70 2.84 19.94
N LEU A 146 10.69 3.47 20.50
CA LEU A 146 10.61 3.82 21.91
C LEU A 146 9.28 3.31 22.48
N GLU A 147 9.29 2.87 23.73
CA GLU A 147 8.07 2.56 24.47
C GLU A 147 7.87 3.62 25.54
N LEU A 148 6.79 4.38 25.44
CA LEU A 148 6.48 5.52 26.28
C LEU A 148 5.18 5.28 27.03
N GLU A 149 5.04 5.88 28.23
CA GLU A 149 3.73 5.96 28.87
C GLU A 149 2.75 6.74 27.99
N ASP A 150 1.53 6.20 27.83
CA ASP A 150 0.46 6.82 27.05
C ASP A 150 -0.22 7.94 27.86
N ARG A 151 0.47 9.06 27.98
CA ARG A 151 -0.02 10.27 28.66
C ARG A 151 0.38 11.53 27.90
N PRO A 152 -0.38 12.62 28.07
CA PRO A 152 -0.06 13.89 27.42
C PRO A 152 1.36 14.36 27.71
N GLY A 153 2.07 14.78 26.66
CA GLY A 153 3.40 15.38 26.76
C GLY A 153 4.57 14.41 26.62
N THR A 154 4.39 13.08 26.69
CA THR A 154 5.51 12.12 26.60
C THR A 154 6.21 12.15 25.25
N VAL A 155 5.46 12.19 24.15
CA VAL A 155 6.04 12.34 22.79
C VAL A 155 6.76 13.68 22.68
N LYS A 156 6.19 14.77 23.22
CA LYS A 156 6.84 16.09 23.24
C LYS A 156 8.17 16.04 23.98
N ALA A 157 8.23 15.42 25.15
CA ALA A 157 9.46 15.31 25.93
C ALA A 157 10.58 14.62 25.15
N VAL A 158 10.26 13.54 24.42
CA VAL A 158 11.23 12.86 23.54
C VAL A 158 11.69 13.75 22.39
N THR A 159 10.75 14.41 21.71
CA THR A 159 11.09 15.26 20.57
C THR A 159 11.92 16.47 20.97
N ASP A 160 11.70 17.02 22.18
CA ASP A 160 12.51 18.13 22.70
C ASP A 160 13.96 17.69 23.01
N ARG A 161 14.16 16.45 23.52
CA ARG A 161 15.52 15.90 23.70
C ARG A 161 16.24 15.71 22.37
N ILE A 162 15.57 15.14 21.36
CA ILE A 162 16.15 14.99 20.02
C ILE A 162 16.61 16.36 19.49
N ARG A 163 15.79 17.40 19.65
CA ARG A 163 16.13 18.77 19.25
C ARG A 163 17.28 19.36 20.06
N ALA A 164 17.34 19.09 21.36
CA ALA A 164 18.44 19.55 22.22
C ALA A 164 19.80 18.99 21.76
N HIS A 165 19.82 17.79 21.16
CA HIS A 165 20.99 17.20 20.52
C HIS A 165 21.16 17.61 19.04
N GLY A 166 20.52 18.69 18.58
CA GLY A 166 20.61 19.21 17.22
C GLY A 166 19.78 18.47 16.18
N GLY A 167 19.06 17.42 16.59
CA GLY A 167 18.31 16.54 15.68
C GLY A 167 17.08 17.19 15.07
N ARG A 168 16.85 16.92 13.79
CA ARG A 168 15.62 17.27 13.05
C ARG A 168 14.79 16.03 12.81
N ILE A 169 13.54 16.08 13.25
CA ILE A 169 12.60 14.97 13.12
C ILE A 169 12.01 14.97 11.71
N ALA A 170 12.11 13.84 11.02
CA ALA A 170 11.52 13.62 9.71
C ALA A 170 10.15 12.94 9.80
N SER A 171 9.97 12.01 10.74
CA SER A 171 8.69 11.35 10.96
C SER A 171 8.50 10.91 12.41
N ILE A 172 7.25 10.85 12.82
CA ILE A 172 6.81 10.24 14.08
C ILE A 172 5.61 9.37 13.75
N LEU A 173 5.72 8.08 14.03
CA LEU A 173 4.62 7.13 13.92
C LEU A 173 4.35 6.55 15.30
N THR A 174 3.08 6.34 15.62
CA THR A 174 2.67 5.80 16.91
C THR A 174 1.82 4.55 16.73
N GLY A 175 1.87 3.63 17.67
CA GLY A 175 1.07 2.42 17.64
C GLY A 175 0.95 1.76 19.01
N TYR A 176 -0.15 1.04 19.20
CA TYR A 176 -0.40 0.30 20.44
C TYR A 176 -0.04 -1.17 20.34
N GLY A 177 0.19 -1.67 19.13
CA GLY A 177 0.47 -3.09 18.87
C GLY A 177 1.71 -3.58 19.62
N GLY A 178 1.53 -4.54 20.55
CA GLY A 178 2.60 -5.13 21.34
C GLY A 178 3.16 -4.22 22.45
N ALA A 179 2.56 -3.05 22.71
CA ALA A 179 2.86 -2.24 23.89
C ALA A 179 2.14 -2.81 25.12
N PRO A 180 2.72 -2.71 26.35
CA PRO A 180 2.01 -2.99 27.59
C PRO A 180 0.82 -2.07 27.78
N GLU A 181 -0.08 -2.43 28.70
CA GLU A 181 -1.18 -1.55 29.11
C GLU A 181 -0.64 -0.20 29.61
N SER A 182 -1.30 0.89 29.23
CA SER A 182 -0.90 2.28 29.53
C SER A 182 0.41 2.74 28.85
N PHE A 183 0.90 1.99 27.84
CA PHE A 183 2.06 2.37 27.05
C PHE A 183 1.71 2.49 25.57
N ILE A 184 2.51 3.30 24.87
CA ILE A 184 2.46 3.49 23.43
C ILE A 184 3.85 3.26 22.82
N ARG A 185 3.92 2.65 21.66
CA ARG A 185 5.16 2.58 20.87
C ARG A 185 5.25 3.76 19.95
N VAL A 186 6.40 4.42 19.97
CA VAL A 186 6.69 5.59 19.16
C VAL A 186 7.91 5.29 18.30
N TYR A 187 7.74 5.44 17.00
CA TYR A 187 8.79 5.23 16.01
C TYR A 187 9.17 6.57 15.41
N ILE A 188 10.42 6.99 15.61
CA ILE A 188 10.91 8.30 15.21
C ILE A 188 12.06 8.13 14.23
N ARG A 189 12.04 8.93 13.17
CA ARG A 189 13.21 9.13 12.33
C ARG A 189 13.71 10.54 12.44
N ALA A 190 15.03 10.65 12.62
CA ALA A 190 15.72 11.93 12.79
C ALA A 190 16.97 12.00 11.92
N ARG A 191 17.38 13.22 11.61
CA ARG A 191 18.62 13.55 10.89
C ARG A 191 19.37 14.67 11.62
N GLU A 192 20.61 14.91 11.24
CA GLU A 192 21.45 16.01 11.74
C GLU A 192 21.71 15.94 13.27
N VAL A 193 21.55 14.78 13.89
CA VAL A 193 21.90 14.59 15.30
C VAL A 193 23.42 14.70 15.44
N GLN A 194 23.88 15.63 16.29
CA GLN A 194 25.33 15.95 16.45
C GLN A 194 26.08 14.82 17.15
N ASP A 195 25.48 14.26 18.21
CA ASP A 195 26.05 13.15 18.97
C ASP A 195 24.92 12.11 19.24
N GLU A 196 24.89 11.10 18.38
CA GLU A 196 23.87 10.03 18.47
C GLU A 196 24.04 9.17 19.73
N GLU A 197 25.27 9.01 20.22
CA GLU A 197 25.52 8.21 21.42
C GLU A 197 25.10 8.97 22.69
N ALA A 198 25.36 10.26 22.78
CA ALA A 198 24.87 11.09 23.86
C ALA A 198 23.33 11.13 23.89
N LEU A 199 22.67 11.30 22.74
CA LEU A 199 21.22 11.21 22.64
C LEU A 199 20.69 9.85 23.11
N ARG A 200 21.31 8.75 22.68
CA ARG A 200 20.92 7.40 23.10
C ARG A 200 21.02 7.22 24.61
N LYS A 201 22.09 7.70 25.26
CA LYS A 201 22.29 7.63 26.70
C LYS A 201 21.25 8.48 27.46
N ASP A 202 20.96 9.68 26.98
CA ASP A 202 19.94 10.57 27.54
C ASP A 202 18.55 9.94 27.49
N LEU A 203 18.17 9.33 26.37
CA LEU A 203 16.91 8.62 26.24
C LEU A 203 16.85 7.38 27.14
N ALA A 204 17.89 6.55 27.18
CA ALA A 204 17.93 5.29 27.92
C ALA A 204 17.77 5.49 29.43
N GLY A 205 18.09 6.66 30.00
CA GLY A 205 17.95 6.95 31.42
C GLY A 205 16.48 6.98 31.91
N GLN A 206 15.48 7.13 31.02
CA GLN A 206 14.09 7.34 31.39
C GLN A 206 13.07 6.60 30.48
N ILE A 207 13.54 6.04 29.36
CA ILE A 207 12.68 5.51 28.31
C ILE A 207 13.17 4.14 27.88
N ARG A 208 12.27 3.20 27.70
CA ARG A 208 12.61 1.91 27.10
C ARG A 208 12.84 2.06 25.61
N ILE A 209 14.09 1.91 25.19
CA ILE A 209 14.48 1.88 23.78
C ILE A 209 14.27 0.47 23.25
N LEU A 210 13.43 0.33 22.24
CA LEU A 210 13.17 -0.94 21.54
C LEU A 210 14.25 -1.21 20.52
N TYR A 211 14.63 -0.18 19.76
CA TYR A 211 15.78 -0.17 18.87
C TYR A 211 16.31 1.25 18.66
N TYR A 212 17.58 1.36 18.27
CA TYR A 212 18.24 2.60 17.93
C TYR A 212 19.28 2.27 16.85
N ILE A 213 19.00 2.60 15.62
CA ILE A 213 19.77 2.15 14.46
C ILE A 213 19.99 3.30 13.46
N HIS A 214 21.11 3.23 12.76
CA HIS A 214 21.41 4.11 11.65
C HIS A 214 21.23 3.31 10.34
N GLU A 215 20.19 3.62 9.59
CA GLU A 215 19.85 2.94 8.32
C GLU A 215 20.19 3.83 7.14
N LYS A 216 20.82 3.23 6.11
CA LYS A 216 20.95 3.84 4.79
C LYS A 216 20.19 2.95 3.80
N LEU A 217 19.43 3.57 2.92
CA LEU A 217 18.93 2.88 1.74
C LEU A 217 20.07 2.94 0.71
N ASP A 218 20.54 1.77 0.28
CA ASP A 218 21.48 1.60 -0.83
C ASP A 218 20.83 1.99 -2.17
#